data_f64c918476f84a089e088af364d9d127
#
_entry.id   f64c918476f84a089e088af364d9d127
#
_cell.length_a   1.000
_cell.length_b   1.000
_cell.length_c   1.000
_cell.angle_alpha   90.00
_cell.angle_beta   90.00
_cell.angle_gamma   90.00
#
_symmetry.space_group_name_H-M   'P 1'
#
loop_
_entity.id
_entity.type
_entity.pdbx_description
1 polymer ?
#
loop_
_entity_poly.entity_id
_entity_poly.type
_entity_poly.pdbx_seq_one_letter_code
_entity_poly.pdbx_strand_id
1 'polypeptide(L)'
;MSWIIKNYIKETRENETGAQVYPPGLRHPVAFIYPNVYHLGMSNLGMHILYQMINERGDSACERFFLPDKRLQQEHIKSKTPLLSLENQRPLADFDVIFVMLSFEMDYDNLLTVLDLGNIRLRAAERNQREPLVIIGGPCATFNPEPLAAVADAFVIGEGEETVQHVLDTIYREESKQERLAALAQVPGVYVPGLYTAQYDDEGDFIALLPQEGAPAKVARQWARDIDAYPHTSAIVTSGTEFEDMFIVEVARGCGRHCRFCMAGYCFRKPRPRKLENILADIAKRPERTKKVGLMGAAVSDHPQMAELTEYLVEHKIPFSVASMRADMLTEQIAHALAQSGQRTMTVAPEAGSERMRAAINKGITEEHVYNSIELAAAAGMRNIKLYYMIGLPGEEDEDIVETVEMIKRVRAKMDAVGNKGELVISVNGFVPKPFTPYQWAPLCNVRTLKKRFKILGDGLKKEKRIKMITESLKETVVQSVLARGSRRIGEALLKAHVEGRSLKQVLKEEGLDAEELAERELQVGQPLPWQHLDMGVTQEYLAAELQRSESGKFTPMCFDGCRRCGVCRE
;
A
#
# COMPACT_ATOMS: atom_id res chain seq x y z
N MET A 1 27.50 15.54 15.83
CA MET A 1 26.06 15.20 15.78
C MET A 1 25.22 16.43 16.13
N SER A 2 24.21 16.75 15.31
CA SER A 2 23.35 17.91 15.51
C SER A 2 22.45 17.76 16.75
N TRP A 3 22.42 18.80 17.58
CA TRP A 3 21.50 18.87 18.73
C TRP A 3 20.03 18.96 18.26
N ILE A 4 19.78 19.65 17.13
CA ILE A 4 18.44 19.81 16.57
C ILE A 4 17.83 18.44 16.24
N ILE A 5 18.61 17.57 15.57
CA ILE A 5 18.18 16.22 15.20
C ILE A 5 17.93 15.38 16.46
N LYS A 6 18.85 15.40 17.42
CA LYS A 6 18.70 14.63 18.67
C LYS A 6 17.47 15.07 19.48
N ASN A 7 17.21 16.38 19.52
CA ASN A 7 16.07 16.92 20.24
C ASN A 7 14.75 16.52 19.55
N TYR A 8 14.69 16.60 18.23
CA TYR A 8 13.52 16.13 17.45
C TYR A 8 13.21 14.66 17.75
N ILE A 9 14.22 13.78 17.73
CA ILE A 9 14.04 12.36 18.06
C ILE A 9 13.53 12.19 19.49
N LYS A 10 14.11 12.91 20.45
CA LYS A 10 13.69 12.88 21.84
C LYS A 10 12.23 13.30 22.03
N GLU A 11 11.84 14.43 21.45
CA GLU A 11 10.46 14.94 21.51
C GLU A 11 9.47 13.97 20.86
N THR A 12 9.83 13.39 19.71
CA THR A 12 9.01 12.37 19.04
C THR A 12 8.78 11.16 19.94
N ARG A 13 9.84 10.66 20.59
CA ARG A 13 9.81 9.52 21.51
C ARG A 13 8.98 9.78 22.77
N GLU A 14 9.09 10.97 23.35
CA GLU A 14 8.33 11.37 24.55
C GLU A 14 6.80 11.38 24.30
N ASN A 15 6.39 11.49 23.04
CA ASN A 15 4.99 11.41 22.62
C ASN A 15 4.48 9.99 22.35
N GLU A 16 5.32 8.97 22.48
CA GLU A 16 4.97 7.58 22.21
C GLU A 16 4.65 6.80 23.50
N THR A 17 3.74 5.83 23.36
CA THR A 17 3.48 4.80 24.36
C THR A 17 3.58 3.43 23.68
N GLY A 18 4.37 2.51 24.25
CA GLY A 18 4.57 1.16 23.73
C GLY A 18 5.88 0.94 22.95
N ALA A 19 6.67 2.00 22.69
CA ALA A 19 7.98 1.83 22.06
C ALA A 19 8.93 1.00 22.94
N GLN A 20 9.60 0.02 22.31
CA GLN A 20 10.54 -0.88 22.98
C GLN A 20 11.96 -0.42 22.74
N VAL A 21 12.73 -0.27 23.81
CA VAL A 21 14.13 0.17 23.75
C VAL A 21 15.01 -0.82 24.49
N TYR A 22 16.00 -1.33 23.78
CA TYR A 22 16.96 -2.28 24.34
C TYR A 22 18.36 -1.65 24.39
N PRO A 23 19.14 -1.89 25.44
CA PRO A 23 20.52 -1.43 25.50
C PRO A 23 21.34 -2.00 24.33
N PRO A 24 22.21 -1.20 23.70
CA PRO A 24 23.07 -1.67 22.63
C PRO A 24 23.98 -2.83 23.07
N GLY A 25 24.19 -3.80 22.17
CA GLY A 25 25.10 -4.93 22.38
C GLY A 25 24.48 -6.17 23.05
N LEU A 26 23.23 -6.11 23.50
CA LEU A 26 22.54 -7.29 24.06
C LEU A 26 21.81 -8.13 23.02
N ARG A 27 21.47 -7.52 21.89
CA ARG A 27 20.67 -8.13 20.82
C ARG A 27 21.20 -7.69 19.45
N HIS A 28 20.97 -8.47 18.43
CA HIS A 28 21.26 -8.09 17.04
C HIS A 28 20.47 -6.85 16.63
N PRO A 29 21.15 -5.81 16.14
CA PRO A 29 20.49 -4.57 15.74
C PRO A 29 19.80 -4.73 14.38
N VAL A 30 18.50 -4.48 14.35
CA VAL A 30 17.66 -4.52 13.14
C VAL A 30 17.10 -3.13 12.89
N ALA A 31 17.42 -2.51 11.74
CA ALA A 31 16.80 -1.27 11.33
C ALA A 31 15.48 -1.55 10.60
N PHE A 32 14.44 -0.78 10.90
CA PHE A 32 13.17 -0.87 10.18
C PHE A 32 12.79 0.50 9.62
N ILE A 33 12.86 0.62 8.31
CA ILE A 33 12.59 1.87 7.57
C ILE A 33 11.17 1.87 7.02
N TYR A 34 10.46 2.98 7.25
CA TYR A 34 9.34 3.39 6.42
C TYR A 34 9.79 4.63 5.62
N PRO A 35 9.92 4.56 4.28
CA PRO A 35 10.56 5.61 3.50
C PRO A 35 9.61 6.79 3.22
N ASN A 36 8.94 7.26 4.25
CA ASN A 36 8.15 8.47 4.27
C ASN A 36 8.20 9.08 5.68
N VAL A 37 7.57 10.23 5.86
CA VAL A 37 7.58 10.95 7.14
C VAL A 37 6.98 10.10 8.28
N TYR A 38 7.44 10.36 9.51
CA TYR A 38 6.99 9.68 10.73
C TYR A 38 5.46 9.57 10.82
N HIS A 39 4.76 10.66 10.51
CA HIS A 39 3.30 10.76 10.54
C HIS A 39 2.61 9.65 9.70
N LEU A 40 3.10 9.40 8.49
CA LEU A 40 2.56 8.35 7.60
C LEU A 40 3.03 6.96 8.00
N GLY A 41 4.31 6.81 8.35
CA GLY A 41 4.89 5.52 8.72
C GLY A 41 4.23 4.94 9.96
N MET A 42 4.03 5.75 10.99
CA MET A 42 3.35 5.33 12.22
C MET A 42 1.83 5.17 12.07
N SER A 43 1.28 5.47 10.91
CA SER A 43 -0.10 5.15 10.53
C SER A 43 -0.21 3.79 9.82
N ASN A 44 0.90 3.11 9.53
CA ASN A 44 0.95 1.82 8.85
C ASN A 44 0.96 0.66 9.86
N LEU A 45 -0.13 -0.09 9.94
CA LEU A 45 -0.28 -1.20 10.88
C LEU A 45 0.72 -2.34 10.63
N GLY A 46 1.08 -2.62 9.38
CA GLY A 46 2.08 -3.65 9.05
C GLY A 46 3.45 -3.35 9.66
N MET A 47 3.82 -2.06 9.74
CA MET A 47 5.03 -1.64 10.43
C MET A 47 4.96 -1.95 11.94
N HIS A 48 3.84 -1.69 12.60
CA HIS A 48 3.65 -2.02 14.01
C HIS A 48 3.74 -3.52 14.29
N ILE A 49 3.09 -4.33 13.45
CA ILE A 49 3.08 -5.79 13.60
C ILE A 49 4.52 -6.33 13.51
N LEU A 50 5.25 -6.00 12.45
CA LEU A 50 6.61 -6.52 12.26
C LEU A 50 7.59 -5.95 13.30
N TYR A 51 7.48 -4.67 13.66
CA TYR A 51 8.26 -4.07 14.76
C TYR A 51 8.09 -4.84 16.06
N GLN A 52 6.86 -5.15 16.43
CA GLN A 52 6.55 -5.94 17.62
C GLN A 52 7.16 -7.34 17.52
N MET A 53 6.90 -8.05 16.43
CA MET A 53 7.35 -9.43 16.23
C MET A 53 8.89 -9.56 16.26
N ILE A 54 9.61 -8.62 15.64
CA ILE A 54 11.08 -8.63 15.65
C ILE A 54 11.60 -8.40 17.08
N ASN A 55 11.00 -7.49 17.83
CA ASN A 55 11.39 -7.21 19.20
C ASN A 55 11.04 -8.33 20.19
N GLU A 56 9.98 -9.09 19.93
CA GLU A 56 9.56 -10.23 20.76
C GLU A 56 10.46 -11.46 20.57
N ARG A 57 11.31 -11.53 19.54
CA ARG A 57 12.25 -12.64 19.32
C ARG A 57 13.21 -12.87 20.50
N GLY A 58 13.56 -11.84 21.24
CA GLY A 58 14.52 -11.91 22.35
C GLY A 58 16.00 -11.82 21.93
N ASP A 59 16.35 -12.16 20.69
CA ASP A 59 17.69 -12.04 20.10
C ASP A 59 17.88 -10.79 19.24
N SER A 60 16.82 -10.10 18.88
CA SER A 60 16.78 -8.94 17.98
C SER A 60 16.33 -7.67 18.69
N ALA A 61 16.86 -6.52 18.28
CA ALA A 61 16.42 -5.19 18.70
C ALA A 61 16.07 -4.37 17.46
N CYS A 62 14.78 -4.17 17.22
CA CYS A 62 14.26 -3.43 16.07
C CYS A 62 14.17 -1.95 16.41
N GLU A 63 14.80 -1.11 15.60
CA GLU A 63 14.78 0.35 15.74
C GLU A 63 14.27 1.01 14.46
N ARG A 64 13.42 2.03 14.62
CA ARG A 64 12.68 2.64 13.51
C ARG A 64 13.39 3.84 12.90
N PHE A 65 13.24 3.94 11.57
CA PHE A 65 13.73 5.04 10.76
C PHE A 65 12.65 5.56 9.82
N PHE A 66 12.61 6.86 9.64
CA PHE A 66 11.67 7.54 8.74
C PHE A 66 12.41 8.58 7.90
N LEU A 67 11.79 8.98 6.79
CA LEU A 67 12.26 10.12 6.00
C LEU A 67 12.10 11.41 6.83
N PRO A 68 13.17 12.15 7.11
CA PRO A 68 13.05 13.45 7.76
C PRO A 68 12.34 14.45 6.84
N ASP A 69 11.65 15.43 7.39
CA ASP A 69 11.14 16.55 6.60
C ASP A 69 12.30 17.33 5.92
N LYS A 70 11.98 18.16 4.94
CA LYS A 70 12.99 18.88 4.15
C LYS A 70 13.94 19.73 5.00
N ARG A 71 13.47 20.28 6.11
CA ARG A 71 14.30 21.09 7.03
C ARG A 71 15.29 20.20 7.77
N LEU A 72 14.84 19.07 8.28
CA LEU A 72 15.71 18.12 8.96
C LEU A 72 16.68 17.43 7.99
N GLN A 73 16.26 17.13 6.73
CA GLN A 73 17.18 16.64 5.69
C GLN A 73 18.34 17.61 5.48
N GLN A 74 18.06 18.92 5.34
CA GLN A 74 19.09 19.96 5.24
C GLN A 74 19.99 20.02 6.48
N GLU A 75 19.45 19.82 7.66
CA GLU A 75 20.23 19.79 8.91
C GLU A 75 21.16 18.56 8.95
N HIS A 76 20.69 17.38 8.52
CA HIS A 76 21.52 16.19 8.36
C HIS A 76 22.72 16.45 7.44
N ILE A 77 22.47 17.03 6.28
CA ILE A 77 23.52 17.35 5.29
C ILE A 77 24.49 18.39 5.85
N LYS A 78 23.99 19.51 6.38
CA LYS A 78 24.80 20.62 6.88
C LYS A 78 25.68 20.20 8.06
N SER A 79 25.14 19.46 9.01
CA SER A 79 25.83 19.03 10.22
C SER A 79 26.65 17.76 10.03
N LYS A 80 26.56 17.11 8.86
CA LYS A 80 27.13 15.79 8.56
C LYS A 80 26.73 14.73 9.61
N THR A 81 25.53 14.88 10.17
CA THR A 81 24.96 13.90 11.10
C THR A 81 24.24 12.83 10.27
N PRO A 82 24.60 11.54 10.36
CA PRO A 82 23.90 10.47 9.65
C PRO A 82 22.45 10.35 10.13
N LEU A 83 21.62 9.67 9.38
CA LEU A 83 20.27 9.33 9.83
C LEU A 83 20.34 8.44 11.06
N LEU A 84 19.58 8.79 12.10
CA LEU A 84 19.58 8.15 13.40
C LEU A 84 18.25 7.46 13.68
N SER A 85 18.30 6.31 14.38
CA SER A 85 17.11 5.61 14.87
C SER A 85 16.34 6.41 15.90
N LEU A 86 15.05 6.15 16.02
CA LEU A 86 14.22 6.74 17.07
C LEU A 86 14.54 6.17 18.44
N GLU A 87 14.82 4.89 18.56
CA GLU A 87 14.98 4.19 19.84
C GLU A 87 16.26 4.62 20.59
N ASN A 88 17.41 4.46 19.96
CA ASN A 88 18.72 4.67 20.62
C ASN A 88 19.54 5.78 19.97
N GLN A 89 19.01 6.53 18.99
CA GLN A 89 19.77 7.53 18.22
C GLN A 89 21.04 6.93 17.58
N ARG A 90 20.94 5.70 17.08
CA ARG A 90 22.02 4.94 16.47
C ARG A 90 22.08 5.24 14.97
N PRO A 91 23.26 5.43 14.36
CA PRO A 91 23.40 5.59 12.92
C PRO A 91 22.88 4.37 12.14
N LEU A 92 22.22 4.59 11.00
CA LEU A 92 21.68 3.52 10.18
C LEU A 92 22.76 2.51 9.72
N ALA A 93 23.97 2.97 9.46
CA ALA A 93 25.09 2.12 9.05
C ALA A 93 25.62 1.17 10.15
N ASP A 94 25.20 1.35 11.41
CA ASP A 94 25.62 0.51 12.54
C ASP A 94 24.69 -0.71 12.76
N PHE A 95 23.79 -0.99 11.85
CA PHE A 95 22.86 -2.11 11.90
C PHE A 95 23.35 -3.28 11.06
N ASP A 96 22.95 -4.51 11.41
CA ASP A 96 23.32 -5.73 10.65
C ASP A 96 22.42 -5.91 9.43
N VAL A 97 21.15 -5.53 9.56
CA VAL A 97 20.13 -5.64 8.52
C VAL A 97 19.17 -4.45 8.57
N ILE A 98 18.76 -4.02 7.40
CA ILE A 98 17.78 -2.96 7.19
C ILE A 98 16.55 -3.58 6.51
N PHE A 99 15.44 -3.67 7.22
CA PHE A 99 14.14 -3.94 6.61
C PHE A 99 13.48 -2.64 6.16
N VAL A 100 12.86 -2.69 4.99
CA VAL A 100 12.12 -1.56 4.42
C VAL A 100 10.68 -1.97 4.15
N MET A 101 9.72 -1.25 4.71
CA MET A 101 8.30 -1.38 4.40
C MET A 101 7.94 -0.41 3.28
N LEU A 102 7.73 -0.91 2.06
CA LEU A 102 7.45 -0.10 0.88
C LEU A 102 6.02 -0.29 0.40
N SER A 103 5.19 0.72 0.64
CA SER A 103 3.74 0.64 0.41
C SER A 103 3.26 1.40 -0.83
N PHE A 104 4.08 2.29 -1.39
CA PHE A 104 3.71 3.18 -2.48
C PHE A 104 4.89 3.44 -3.41
N GLU A 105 4.70 3.39 -4.73
CA GLU A 105 5.78 3.51 -5.70
C GLU A 105 6.47 4.89 -5.67
N MET A 106 5.72 5.94 -5.32
CA MET A 106 6.30 7.28 -5.21
C MET A 106 7.28 7.43 -4.04
N ASP A 107 7.35 6.44 -3.14
CA ASP A 107 8.34 6.39 -2.05
C ASP A 107 9.68 5.78 -2.46
N TYR A 108 9.87 5.36 -3.72
CA TYR A 108 11.14 4.78 -4.19
C TYR A 108 12.29 5.78 -4.08
N ASP A 109 12.11 7.03 -4.52
CA ASP A 109 13.12 8.08 -4.37
C ASP A 109 13.33 8.49 -2.90
N ASN A 110 12.26 8.45 -2.10
CA ASN A 110 12.35 8.66 -0.66
C ASN A 110 13.23 7.60 0.01
N LEU A 111 13.13 6.33 -0.42
CA LEU A 111 14.01 5.26 0.08
C LEU A 111 15.48 5.57 -0.25
N LEU A 112 15.78 5.99 -1.48
CA LEU A 112 17.15 6.36 -1.86
C LEU A 112 17.66 7.51 -0.98
N THR A 113 16.83 8.53 -0.72
CA THR A 113 17.15 9.64 0.20
C THR A 113 17.45 9.14 1.62
N VAL A 114 16.67 8.20 2.14
CA VAL A 114 16.88 7.64 3.49
C VAL A 114 18.19 6.86 3.56
N LEU A 115 18.52 6.07 2.54
CA LEU A 115 19.77 5.32 2.46
C LEU A 115 20.98 6.27 2.38
N ASP A 116 20.93 7.31 1.54
CA ASP A 116 21.99 8.32 1.43
C ASP A 116 22.23 9.05 2.75
N LEU A 117 21.19 9.53 3.40
CA LEU A 117 21.28 10.18 4.70
C LEU A 117 21.81 9.21 5.79
N GLY A 118 21.58 7.92 5.62
CA GLY A 118 22.09 6.86 6.48
C GLY A 118 23.51 6.42 6.18
N ASN A 119 24.17 6.99 5.16
CA ASN A 119 25.48 6.58 4.63
C ASN A 119 25.50 5.11 4.13
N ILE A 120 24.42 4.63 3.56
CA ILE A 120 24.31 3.31 2.94
C ILE A 120 24.50 3.45 1.42
N ARG A 121 25.41 2.67 0.84
CA ARG A 121 25.57 2.64 -0.62
C ARG A 121 24.27 2.22 -1.29
N LEU A 122 23.84 2.97 -2.30
CA LEU A 122 22.55 2.73 -2.95
C LEU A 122 22.51 1.38 -3.68
N ARG A 123 23.62 1.02 -4.38
CA ARG A 123 23.68 -0.25 -5.12
C ARG A 123 24.05 -1.41 -4.22
N ALA A 124 23.24 -2.46 -4.23
CA ALA A 124 23.49 -3.70 -3.49
C ALA A 124 24.84 -4.33 -3.84
N ALA A 125 25.24 -4.28 -5.12
CA ALA A 125 26.50 -4.82 -5.60
C ALA A 125 27.74 -4.07 -5.09
N GLU A 126 27.61 -2.83 -4.67
CA GLU A 126 28.70 -2.00 -4.14
C GLU A 126 28.86 -2.15 -2.63
N ARG A 127 27.84 -2.67 -1.91
CA ARG A 127 27.90 -2.89 -0.47
C ARG A 127 28.80 -4.06 -0.13
N ASN A 128 29.77 -3.82 0.76
CA ASN A 128 30.71 -4.83 1.22
C ASN A 128 30.13 -5.65 2.41
N GLN A 129 30.91 -6.62 2.91
CA GLN A 129 30.49 -7.53 3.99
C GLN A 129 30.21 -6.86 5.35
N ARG A 130 30.70 -5.62 5.56
CA ARG A 130 30.50 -4.87 6.81
C ARG A 130 29.29 -3.95 6.76
N GLU A 131 28.74 -3.73 5.58
CA GLU A 131 27.55 -2.92 5.40
C GLU A 131 26.29 -3.77 5.55
N PRO A 132 25.20 -3.18 6.10
CA PRO A 132 23.96 -3.92 6.33
C PRO A 132 23.34 -4.45 5.03
N LEU A 133 22.65 -5.57 5.13
CA LEU A 133 21.78 -6.05 4.06
C LEU A 133 20.51 -5.18 4.00
N VAL A 134 20.13 -4.74 2.82
CA VAL A 134 18.87 -4.01 2.59
C VAL A 134 17.83 -4.98 2.04
N ILE A 135 16.79 -5.24 2.82
CA ILE A 135 15.70 -6.18 2.51
C ILE A 135 14.39 -5.41 2.42
N ILE A 136 13.77 -5.42 1.24
CA ILE A 136 12.55 -4.65 0.97
C ILE A 136 11.34 -5.58 0.99
N GLY A 137 10.31 -5.21 1.74
CA GLY A 137 9.01 -5.87 1.77
C GLY A 137 7.86 -4.89 1.56
N GLY A 138 6.65 -5.40 1.71
CA GLY A 138 5.42 -4.63 1.55
C GLY A 138 4.79 -4.77 0.16
N PRO A 139 3.67 -4.07 -0.09
CA PRO A 139 2.89 -4.22 -1.32
C PRO A 139 3.71 -4.04 -2.60
N CYS A 140 4.54 -2.97 -2.69
CA CYS A 140 5.32 -2.69 -3.91
C CYS A 140 6.32 -3.81 -4.23
N ALA A 141 7.02 -4.34 -3.22
CA ALA A 141 7.91 -5.49 -3.37
C ALA A 141 7.14 -6.74 -3.83
N THR A 142 5.92 -6.94 -3.31
CA THR A 142 5.10 -8.11 -3.60
C THR A 142 4.65 -8.16 -5.05
N PHE A 143 4.37 -7.04 -5.70
CA PHE A 143 3.84 -7.11 -7.07
C PHE A 143 4.83 -6.70 -8.16
N ASN A 144 5.84 -5.87 -7.89
CA ASN A 144 6.93 -5.63 -8.82
C ASN A 144 8.21 -5.13 -8.13
N PRO A 145 9.15 -5.98 -7.76
CA PRO A 145 10.41 -5.61 -7.13
C PRO A 145 11.45 -5.04 -8.12
N GLU A 146 11.27 -5.24 -9.43
CA GLU A 146 12.30 -5.02 -10.43
C GLU A 146 12.83 -3.58 -10.53
N PRO A 147 12.03 -2.51 -10.35
CA PRO A 147 12.58 -1.16 -10.32
C PRO A 147 13.58 -0.90 -9.18
N LEU A 148 13.57 -1.69 -8.12
CA LEU A 148 14.49 -1.58 -6.99
C LEU A 148 15.49 -2.75 -6.90
N ALA A 149 15.57 -3.60 -7.94
CA ALA A 149 16.44 -4.78 -7.96
C ALA A 149 17.94 -4.45 -7.79
N ALA A 150 18.38 -3.27 -8.24
CA ALA A 150 19.76 -2.82 -8.06
C ALA A 150 20.02 -2.27 -6.64
N VAL A 151 18.97 -1.90 -5.90
CA VAL A 151 19.05 -1.30 -4.55
C VAL A 151 18.96 -2.36 -3.46
N ALA A 152 18.06 -3.31 -3.58
CA ALA A 152 17.82 -4.34 -2.57
C ALA A 152 18.83 -5.50 -2.67
N ASP A 153 19.28 -6.00 -1.52
CA ASP A 153 19.99 -7.29 -1.45
C ASP A 153 18.99 -8.45 -1.56
N ALA A 154 17.79 -8.29 -1.00
CA ALA A 154 16.69 -9.24 -1.13
C ALA A 154 15.32 -8.55 -0.99
N PHE A 155 14.27 -9.24 -1.44
CA PHE A 155 12.88 -8.85 -1.24
C PHE A 155 12.11 -9.95 -0.51
N VAL A 156 11.17 -9.54 0.34
CA VAL A 156 10.17 -10.42 0.94
C VAL A 156 8.87 -10.27 0.16
N ILE A 157 8.44 -11.35 -0.48
CA ILE A 157 7.27 -11.40 -1.36
C ILE A 157 6.06 -11.95 -0.62
N GLY A 158 5.11 -11.08 -0.34
CA GLY A 158 3.88 -11.40 0.40
C GLY A 158 3.84 -10.85 1.81
N GLU A 159 3.27 -11.64 2.72
CA GLU A 159 3.13 -11.30 4.13
C GLU A 159 4.40 -11.68 4.90
N GLY A 160 4.84 -10.78 5.79
CA GLY A 160 6.16 -10.86 6.39
C GLY A 160 6.26 -11.66 7.69
N GLU A 161 5.13 -12.04 8.31
CA GLU A 161 5.10 -12.57 9.68
C GLU A 161 6.02 -13.79 9.88
N GLU A 162 5.89 -14.79 9.03
CA GLU A 162 6.75 -15.99 9.08
C GLU A 162 8.09 -15.75 8.38
N THR A 163 8.05 -15.14 7.20
CA THR A 163 9.24 -14.98 6.35
C THR A 163 10.32 -14.12 7.02
N VAL A 164 9.95 -13.04 7.72
CA VAL A 164 10.93 -12.18 8.43
C VAL A 164 11.66 -12.97 9.52
N GLN A 165 10.98 -13.89 10.22
CA GLN A 165 11.62 -14.74 11.22
C GLN A 165 12.68 -15.65 10.57
N HIS A 166 12.35 -16.33 9.48
CA HIS A 166 13.28 -17.19 8.74
C HIS A 166 14.44 -16.39 8.12
N VAL A 167 14.18 -15.17 7.66
CA VAL A 167 15.22 -14.27 7.14
C VAL A 167 16.22 -13.93 8.24
N LEU A 168 15.75 -13.55 9.43
CA LEU A 168 16.63 -13.23 10.56
C LEU A 168 17.43 -14.45 11.02
N ASP A 169 16.79 -15.62 11.15
CA ASP A 169 17.50 -16.88 11.48
C ASP A 169 18.61 -17.19 10.48
N THR A 170 18.35 -16.97 9.20
CA THR A 170 19.32 -17.19 8.12
C THR A 170 20.49 -16.20 8.23
N ILE A 171 20.22 -14.93 8.41
CA ILE A 171 21.25 -13.87 8.53
C ILE A 171 22.15 -14.10 9.73
N TYR A 172 21.60 -14.54 10.86
CA TYR A 172 22.37 -14.74 12.10
C TYR A 172 23.20 -16.02 12.07
N ARG A 173 22.82 -17.02 11.28
CA ARG A 173 23.55 -18.27 11.13
C ARG A 173 24.74 -18.15 10.19
N GLU A 174 24.62 -17.42 9.10
CA GLU A 174 25.63 -17.35 8.05
C GLU A 174 26.63 -16.20 8.33
N GLU A 175 27.91 -16.45 8.08
CA GLU A 175 28.98 -15.49 8.43
C GLU A 175 29.23 -14.44 7.34
N SER A 176 29.28 -14.86 6.07
CA SER A 176 29.55 -13.94 4.96
C SER A 176 28.30 -13.44 4.26
N LYS A 177 28.39 -12.26 3.65
CA LYS A 177 27.30 -11.71 2.82
C LYS A 177 26.90 -12.66 1.70
N GLN A 178 27.86 -13.32 1.05
CA GLN A 178 27.58 -14.22 -0.06
C GLN A 178 26.82 -15.47 0.41
N GLU A 179 27.22 -16.08 1.54
CA GLU A 179 26.50 -17.21 2.15
C GLU A 179 25.09 -16.80 2.57
N ARG A 180 24.95 -15.63 3.21
CA ARG A 180 23.62 -15.08 3.57
C ARG A 180 22.71 -14.96 2.36
N LEU A 181 23.18 -14.37 1.25
CA LEU A 181 22.35 -14.20 0.05
C LEU A 181 22.00 -15.53 -0.60
N ALA A 182 22.94 -16.48 -0.67
CA ALA A 182 22.67 -17.82 -1.20
C ALA A 182 21.65 -18.58 -0.34
N ALA A 183 21.77 -18.50 0.99
CA ALA A 183 20.84 -19.13 1.92
C ALA A 183 19.46 -18.42 1.92
N LEU A 184 19.43 -17.10 1.82
CA LEU A 184 18.18 -16.33 1.72
C LEU A 184 17.38 -16.69 0.47
N ALA A 185 18.05 -17.00 -0.65
CA ALA A 185 17.37 -17.46 -1.87
C ALA A 185 16.62 -18.79 -1.70
N GLN A 186 16.94 -19.57 -0.66
CA GLN A 186 16.24 -20.82 -0.31
C GLN A 186 15.07 -20.59 0.67
N VAL A 187 14.97 -19.41 1.26
CA VAL A 187 13.84 -19.09 2.16
C VAL A 187 12.58 -18.86 1.31
N PRO A 188 11.48 -19.58 1.56
CA PRO A 188 10.24 -19.37 0.82
C PRO A 188 9.79 -17.90 0.85
N GLY A 189 9.46 -17.36 -0.32
CA GLY A 189 9.03 -15.98 -0.45
C GLY A 189 10.14 -14.93 -0.46
N VAL A 190 11.40 -15.34 -0.45
CA VAL A 190 12.53 -14.42 -0.59
C VAL A 190 13.05 -14.41 -2.02
N TYR A 191 13.11 -13.22 -2.61
CA TYR A 191 13.68 -12.96 -3.92
C TYR A 191 15.02 -12.23 -3.76
N VAL A 192 16.11 -12.80 -4.24
CA VAL A 192 17.47 -12.23 -4.23
C VAL A 192 17.83 -11.78 -5.64
N PRO A 193 17.66 -10.49 -6.02
CA PRO A 193 17.76 -10.04 -7.41
C PRO A 193 19.14 -10.23 -8.02
N GLY A 194 20.20 -10.24 -7.22
CA GLY A 194 21.57 -10.49 -7.66
C GLY A 194 21.82 -11.90 -8.25
N LEU A 195 20.92 -12.85 -7.97
CA LEU A 195 20.97 -14.21 -8.52
C LEU A 195 20.15 -14.39 -9.80
N TYR A 196 19.72 -13.29 -10.43
CA TYR A 196 18.95 -13.33 -11.67
C TYR A 196 19.49 -12.34 -12.69
N THR A 197 19.52 -12.74 -13.95
CA THR A 197 19.93 -11.91 -15.08
C THR A 197 18.71 -11.51 -15.91
N ALA A 198 18.44 -10.22 -16.00
CA ALA A 198 17.39 -9.70 -16.88
C ALA A 198 17.89 -9.62 -18.32
N GLN A 199 17.07 -10.08 -19.26
CA GLN A 199 17.33 -10.02 -20.69
C GLN A 199 16.36 -9.06 -21.36
N TYR A 200 16.88 -8.34 -22.35
CA TYR A 200 16.15 -7.35 -23.14
C TYR A 200 16.46 -7.59 -24.62
N ASP A 201 15.54 -7.24 -25.50
CA ASP A 201 15.77 -7.19 -26.96
C ASP A 201 16.56 -5.94 -27.40
N ASP A 202 16.74 -5.81 -28.69
CA ASP A 202 17.49 -4.68 -29.27
C ASP A 202 16.75 -3.32 -29.09
N GLU A 203 15.43 -3.34 -28.96
CA GLU A 203 14.61 -2.18 -28.63
C GLU A 203 14.62 -1.87 -27.13
N GLY A 204 15.12 -2.79 -26.32
CA GLY A 204 15.23 -2.70 -24.87
C GLY A 204 13.97 -3.11 -24.13
N ASP A 205 13.12 -3.88 -24.76
CA ASP A 205 11.97 -4.49 -24.14
C ASP A 205 12.36 -5.74 -23.34
N PHE A 206 11.67 -5.95 -22.22
CA PHE A 206 11.95 -7.07 -21.34
C PHE A 206 11.57 -8.41 -22.00
N ILE A 207 12.52 -9.34 -22.08
CA ILE A 207 12.34 -10.69 -22.63
C ILE A 207 12.20 -11.73 -21.53
N ALA A 208 13.13 -11.75 -20.57
CA ALA A 208 13.18 -12.78 -19.53
C ALA A 208 13.95 -12.34 -18.29
N LEU A 209 13.69 -13.00 -17.19
CA LEU A 209 14.53 -12.98 -15.99
C LEU A 209 15.02 -14.40 -15.75
N LEU A 210 16.32 -14.62 -15.97
CA LEU A 210 16.94 -15.94 -15.88
C LEU A 210 17.56 -16.15 -14.51
N PRO A 211 17.14 -17.19 -13.75
CA PRO A 211 17.79 -17.55 -12.49
C PRO A 211 19.18 -18.13 -12.74
N GLN A 212 20.12 -17.77 -11.87
CA GLN A 212 21.43 -18.42 -11.78
C GLN A 212 21.31 -19.72 -10.97
N GLU A 213 22.38 -20.51 -10.95
CA GLU A 213 22.45 -21.73 -10.14
C GLU A 213 22.12 -21.44 -8.66
N GLY A 214 21.24 -22.22 -8.09
CA GLY A 214 20.75 -22.05 -6.71
C GLY A 214 19.60 -21.07 -6.53
N ALA A 215 19.17 -20.35 -7.56
CA ALA A 215 17.99 -19.48 -7.48
C ALA A 215 16.73 -20.19 -7.99
N PRO A 216 15.56 -20.05 -7.31
CA PRO A 216 14.31 -20.66 -7.77
C PRO A 216 13.81 -19.97 -9.05
N ALA A 217 13.28 -20.76 -9.99
CA ALA A 217 12.71 -20.22 -11.23
C ALA A 217 11.49 -19.32 -10.97
N LYS A 218 10.77 -19.55 -9.87
CA LYS A 218 9.66 -18.73 -9.40
C LYS A 218 9.71 -18.55 -7.89
N VAL A 219 9.37 -17.34 -7.44
CA VAL A 219 9.27 -17.00 -6.02
C VAL A 219 7.80 -16.93 -5.64
N ALA A 220 7.35 -17.89 -4.84
CA ALA A 220 5.96 -17.95 -4.41
C ALA A 220 5.69 -16.96 -3.27
N ARG A 221 4.63 -16.19 -3.39
CA ARG A 221 4.14 -15.30 -2.33
C ARG A 221 3.85 -16.10 -1.05
N GLN A 222 4.39 -15.64 0.06
CA GLN A 222 4.05 -16.17 1.37
C GLN A 222 2.84 -15.42 1.97
N TRP A 223 2.06 -16.11 2.78
CA TRP A 223 0.90 -15.53 3.46
C TRP A 223 0.52 -16.35 4.70
N ALA A 224 0.18 -15.65 5.78
CA ALA A 224 -0.26 -16.27 7.02
C ALA A 224 -1.60 -16.97 6.81
N ARG A 225 -1.65 -18.28 6.96
CA ARG A 225 -2.88 -19.08 6.81
C ARG A 225 -3.84 -18.82 7.97
N ASP A 226 -3.32 -18.78 9.18
CA ASP A 226 -4.02 -18.37 10.41
C ASP A 226 -3.48 -17.01 10.86
N ILE A 227 -4.22 -15.95 10.54
CA ILE A 227 -3.83 -14.59 10.94
C ILE A 227 -4.01 -14.34 12.44
N ASP A 228 -4.85 -15.12 13.12
CA ASP A 228 -5.07 -15.00 14.58
C ASP A 228 -3.85 -15.45 15.41
N ALA A 229 -2.89 -16.16 14.80
CA ALA A 229 -1.63 -16.53 15.43
C ALA A 229 -0.64 -15.37 15.59
N TYR A 230 -0.90 -14.21 14.97
CA TYR A 230 0.04 -13.08 14.90
C TYR A 230 -0.56 -11.80 15.51
N PRO A 231 0.31 -10.89 16.00
CA PRO A 231 -0.11 -9.56 16.43
C PRO A 231 -0.93 -8.86 15.34
N HIS A 232 -1.89 -8.04 15.75
CA HIS A 232 -2.81 -7.39 14.80
C HIS A 232 -3.24 -5.99 15.25
N THR A 233 -2.46 -5.39 16.16
CA THR A 233 -2.77 -4.08 16.73
C THR A 233 -1.58 -3.14 16.66
N SER A 234 -1.83 -1.85 16.89
CA SER A 234 -0.76 -0.88 17.05
C SER A 234 0.14 -1.26 18.23
N ALA A 235 1.41 -1.55 17.97
CA ALA A 235 2.42 -1.72 19.03
C ALA A 235 2.71 -0.40 19.77
N ILE A 236 2.55 0.72 19.08
CA ILE A 236 2.83 2.07 19.59
C ILE A 236 1.64 2.98 19.32
N VAL A 237 1.22 3.73 20.35
CA VAL A 237 0.21 4.78 20.23
C VAL A 237 0.88 6.14 20.41
N THR A 238 0.59 7.08 19.51
CA THR A 238 1.18 8.42 19.49
C THR A 238 0.22 9.44 18.92
N SER A 239 0.35 10.69 19.31
CA SER A 239 -0.40 11.82 18.74
C SER A 239 0.14 12.28 17.39
N GLY A 240 1.35 11.86 17.01
CA GLY A 240 2.03 12.29 15.77
C GLY A 240 1.68 11.46 14.54
N THR A 241 0.45 10.95 14.41
CA THR A 241 -0.01 10.13 13.27
C THR A 241 -1.21 10.77 12.58
N GLU A 242 -1.56 10.26 11.37
CA GLU A 242 -2.83 10.57 10.69
C GLU A 242 -4.04 10.29 11.59
N PHE A 243 -3.91 9.36 12.51
CA PHE A 243 -4.97 8.83 13.36
C PHE A 243 -4.83 9.22 14.84
N GLU A 244 -4.12 10.25 15.17
CA GLU A 244 -3.88 10.87 16.48
C GLU A 244 -4.39 10.09 17.72
N ASP A 245 -3.48 9.45 18.47
CA ASP A 245 -3.80 8.60 19.64
C ASP A 245 -4.82 7.47 19.37
N MET A 246 -4.86 6.98 18.13
CA MET A 246 -5.72 5.87 17.74
C MET A 246 -5.00 4.53 17.94
N PHE A 247 -5.72 3.57 18.49
CA PHE A 247 -5.31 2.19 18.56
C PHE A 247 -5.87 1.44 17.36
N ILE A 248 -5.02 1.10 16.40
CA ILE A 248 -5.43 0.43 15.17
C ILE A 248 -5.51 -1.07 15.41
N VAL A 249 -6.57 -1.70 14.91
CA VAL A 249 -6.81 -3.14 15.02
C VAL A 249 -7.15 -3.70 13.64
N GLU A 250 -6.42 -4.69 13.17
CA GLU A 250 -6.75 -5.43 11.95
C GLU A 250 -7.92 -6.38 12.23
N VAL A 251 -9.05 -6.19 11.56
CA VAL A 251 -10.23 -7.05 11.70
C VAL A 251 -10.30 -8.14 10.63
N ALA A 252 -9.67 -7.92 9.49
CA ALA A 252 -9.60 -8.90 8.41
C ALA A 252 -8.43 -8.58 7.48
N ARG A 253 -7.89 -9.60 6.81
CA ARG A 253 -6.84 -9.47 5.80
C ARG A 253 -7.28 -10.07 4.46
N GLY A 254 -6.86 -9.43 3.36
CA GLY A 254 -7.24 -9.82 2.01
C GLY A 254 -8.67 -9.41 1.64
N CYS A 255 -9.04 -9.64 0.38
CA CYS A 255 -10.34 -9.28 -0.15
C CYS A 255 -10.89 -10.37 -1.08
N GLY A 256 -12.14 -10.76 -0.87
CA GLY A 256 -12.85 -11.74 -1.71
C GLY A 256 -13.56 -11.14 -2.93
N ARG A 257 -13.54 -9.81 -3.05
CA ARG A 257 -14.14 -9.10 -4.19
C ARG A 257 -13.22 -9.19 -5.41
N HIS A 258 -13.77 -9.12 -6.58
CA HIS A 258 -13.05 -9.24 -7.85
C HIS A 258 -13.05 -7.91 -8.63
N CYS A 259 -12.85 -6.78 -7.93
CA CYS A 259 -12.67 -5.49 -8.60
C CYS A 259 -11.42 -5.56 -9.47
N ARG A 260 -11.56 -5.39 -10.79
CA ARG A 260 -10.54 -5.69 -11.81
C ARG A 260 -9.31 -4.78 -11.77
N PHE A 261 -9.42 -3.64 -11.12
CA PHE A 261 -8.32 -2.69 -10.92
C PHE A 261 -7.56 -2.91 -9.62
N CYS A 262 -8.13 -3.62 -8.64
CA CYS A 262 -7.69 -3.57 -7.25
C CYS A 262 -6.69 -4.69 -6.94
N MET A 263 -5.45 -4.31 -6.70
CA MET A 263 -4.37 -5.21 -6.31
C MET A 263 -4.70 -6.05 -5.06
N ALA A 264 -5.35 -5.47 -4.04
CA ALA A 264 -5.70 -6.19 -2.82
C ALA A 264 -6.62 -7.39 -3.07
N GLY A 265 -7.47 -7.31 -4.10
CA GLY A 265 -8.35 -8.40 -4.52
C GLY A 265 -7.63 -9.55 -5.26
N TYR A 266 -6.33 -9.43 -5.55
CA TYR A 266 -5.56 -10.46 -6.27
C TYR A 266 -4.30 -10.86 -5.50
N CYS A 267 -3.49 -9.92 -5.05
CA CYS A 267 -2.23 -10.21 -4.35
C CYS A 267 -2.41 -10.66 -2.88
N PHE A 268 -3.51 -10.27 -2.22
CA PHE A 268 -3.79 -10.63 -0.81
C PHE A 268 -4.97 -11.58 -0.63
N ARG A 269 -5.25 -12.40 -1.64
CA ARG A 269 -6.28 -13.43 -1.58
C ARG A 269 -5.74 -14.64 -0.82
N LYS A 270 -6.52 -15.39 -0.04
CA LYS A 270 -8.00 -15.30 0.17
C LYS A 270 -8.34 -14.34 1.33
N PRO A 271 -9.61 -13.89 1.44
CA PRO A 271 -10.04 -13.13 2.61
C PRO A 271 -9.98 -13.99 3.87
N ARG A 272 -9.48 -13.43 4.95
CA ARG A 272 -9.35 -14.06 6.27
C ARG A 272 -9.85 -13.07 7.31
N PRO A 273 -11.10 -13.21 7.80
CA PRO A 273 -11.58 -12.46 8.97
C PRO A 273 -10.89 -12.98 10.22
N ARG A 274 -10.57 -12.09 11.17
CA ARG A 274 -10.14 -12.47 12.50
C ARG A 274 -11.32 -12.88 13.37
N LYS A 275 -11.08 -13.73 14.32
CA LYS A 275 -12.10 -14.11 15.31
C LYS A 275 -12.47 -12.89 16.15
N LEU A 276 -13.77 -12.66 16.33
CA LEU A 276 -14.28 -11.53 17.11
C LEU A 276 -13.73 -11.52 18.55
N GLU A 277 -13.64 -12.69 19.19
CA GLU A 277 -13.08 -12.84 20.53
C GLU A 277 -11.65 -12.28 20.66
N ASN A 278 -10.78 -12.50 19.64
CA ASN A 278 -9.41 -12.00 19.63
C ASN A 278 -9.39 -10.48 19.45
N ILE A 279 -10.21 -9.97 18.54
CA ILE A 279 -10.36 -8.52 18.32
C ILE A 279 -10.79 -7.83 19.64
N LEU A 280 -11.82 -8.35 20.31
CA LEU A 280 -12.33 -7.78 21.55
C LEU A 280 -11.32 -7.87 22.69
N ALA A 281 -10.63 -9.01 22.83
CA ALA A 281 -9.60 -9.21 23.84
C ALA A 281 -8.45 -8.20 23.71
N ASP A 282 -8.03 -7.88 22.48
CA ASP A 282 -6.95 -6.92 22.27
C ASP A 282 -7.41 -5.46 22.35
N ILE A 283 -8.64 -5.16 21.94
CA ILE A 283 -9.24 -3.84 22.22
C ILE A 283 -9.29 -3.57 23.73
N ALA A 284 -9.58 -4.59 24.55
CA ALA A 284 -9.60 -4.45 26.00
C ALA A 284 -8.22 -4.10 26.61
N LYS A 285 -7.12 -4.53 25.97
CA LYS A 285 -5.72 -4.24 26.39
C LYS A 285 -5.17 -2.91 25.87
N ARG A 286 -5.94 -2.14 25.11
CA ARG A 286 -5.48 -0.87 24.53
C ARG A 286 -4.91 0.07 25.59
N PRO A 287 -3.86 0.85 25.29
CA PRO A 287 -3.31 1.83 26.22
C PRO A 287 -4.35 2.86 26.68
N GLU A 288 -4.28 3.32 27.93
CA GLU A 288 -5.22 4.30 28.50
C GLU A 288 -5.28 5.62 27.73
N ARG A 289 -4.16 6.05 27.13
CA ARG A 289 -4.15 7.26 26.29
C ARG A 289 -4.94 7.14 25.00
N THR A 290 -5.41 5.94 24.64
CA THR A 290 -6.16 5.71 23.39
C THR A 290 -7.46 6.50 23.37
N LYS A 291 -7.59 7.40 22.41
CA LYS A 291 -8.81 8.19 22.18
C LYS A 291 -9.85 7.44 21.37
N LYS A 292 -9.41 6.58 20.45
CA LYS A 292 -10.25 5.90 19.48
C LYS A 292 -9.63 4.59 19.00
N VAL A 293 -10.46 3.62 18.66
CA VAL A 293 -10.05 2.39 17.98
C VAL A 293 -10.25 2.56 16.48
N GLY A 294 -9.22 2.27 15.67
CA GLY A 294 -9.29 2.25 14.21
C GLY A 294 -9.46 0.81 13.71
N LEU A 295 -10.58 0.48 13.09
CA LEU A 295 -10.78 -0.84 12.49
C LEU A 295 -10.17 -0.85 11.08
N MET A 296 -9.20 -1.74 10.85
CA MET A 296 -8.41 -1.82 9.61
C MET A 296 -8.64 -3.13 8.88
N GLY A 297 -8.66 -3.08 7.55
CA GLY A 297 -8.75 -4.23 6.67
C GLY A 297 -9.07 -3.80 5.23
N ALA A 298 -8.78 -4.66 4.26
CA ALA A 298 -9.07 -4.37 2.84
C ALA A 298 -10.57 -4.28 2.54
N ALA A 299 -11.41 -4.93 3.34
CA ALA A 299 -12.87 -4.91 3.23
C ALA A 299 -13.48 -5.09 4.62
N VAL A 300 -13.32 -4.08 5.49
CA VAL A 300 -13.78 -4.10 6.89
C VAL A 300 -15.27 -4.44 6.99
N SER A 301 -16.08 -3.86 6.11
CA SER A 301 -17.53 -4.10 6.04
C SER A 301 -17.93 -5.54 5.66
N ASP A 302 -17.00 -6.33 5.12
CA ASP A 302 -17.26 -7.73 4.76
C ASP A 302 -16.98 -8.69 5.94
N HIS A 303 -16.58 -8.18 7.12
CA HIS A 303 -16.38 -9.01 8.30
C HIS A 303 -17.71 -9.63 8.76
N PRO A 304 -17.79 -10.97 8.95
CA PRO A 304 -19.06 -11.66 9.20
C PRO A 304 -19.75 -11.21 10.50
N GLN A 305 -18.99 -10.75 11.48
CA GLN A 305 -19.49 -10.31 12.79
C GLN A 305 -19.30 -8.81 13.00
N MET A 306 -19.42 -8.00 11.93
CA MET A 306 -19.26 -6.55 12.03
C MET A 306 -20.35 -5.89 12.89
N ALA A 307 -21.56 -6.44 12.88
CA ALA A 307 -22.67 -5.95 13.69
C ALA A 307 -22.39 -6.12 15.19
N GLU A 308 -22.00 -7.32 15.60
CA GLU A 308 -21.66 -7.64 17.01
C GLU A 308 -20.44 -6.83 17.48
N LEU A 309 -19.43 -6.67 16.62
CA LEU A 309 -18.27 -5.84 16.94
C LEU A 309 -18.66 -4.39 17.21
N THR A 310 -19.47 -3.80 16.33
CA THR A 310 -19.89 -2.38 16.50
C THR A 310 -20.82 -2.18 17.68
N GLU A 311 -21.70 -3.15 17.97
CA GLU A 311 -22.57 -3.16 19.15
C GLU A 311 -21.74 -3.17 20.44
N TYR A 312 -20.78 -4.09 20.56
CA TYR A 312 -19.86 -4.15 21.69
C TYR A 312 -19.13 -2.81 21.94
N LEU A 313 -18.60 -2.19 20.86
CA LEU A 313 -17.88 -0.92 20.98
C LEU A 313 -18.79 0.22 21.48
N VAL A 314 -20.04 0.25 21.03
CA VAL A 314 -21.03 1.23 21.49
C VAL A 314 -21.42 1.01 22.94
N GLU A 315 -21.75 -0.22 23.34
CA GLU A 315 -22.14 -0.59 24.71
C GLU A 315 -21.03 -0.25 25.72
N HIS A 316 -19.78 -0.50 25.35
CA HIS A 316 -18.63 -0.22 26.21
C HIS A 316 -18.10 1.22 26.06
N LYS A 317 -18.81 2.08 25.31
CA LYS A 317 -18.44 3.49 25.08
C LYS A 317 -17.03 3.67 24.55
N ILE A 318 -16.60 2.76 23.65
CA ILE A 318 -15.29 2.80 22.99
C ILE A 318 -15.45 3.51 21.63
N PRO A 319 -14.98 4.74 21.47
CA PRO A 319 -15.04 5.42 20.17
C PRO A 319 -14.23 4.65 19.13
N PHE A 320 -14.78 4.50 17.93
CA PHE A 320 -14.08 3.82 16.83
C PHE A 320 -14.28 4.54 15.50
N SER A 321 -13.49 4.16 14.51
CA SER A 321 -13.62 4.65 13.14
C SER A 321 -13.24 3.59 12.12
N VAL A 322 -13.76 3.76 10.91
CA VAL A 322 -13.43 2.98 9.72
C VAL A 322 -13.05 3.95 8.61
N ALA A 323 -11.99 3.65 7.85
CA ALA A 323 -11.50 4.56 6.80
C ALA A 323 -12.51 4.72 5.65
N SER A 324 -13.12 3.61 5.21
CA SER A 324 -14.16 3.58 4.17
C SER A 324 -15.07 2.38 4.35
N MET A 325 -16.31 2.51 3.86
CA MET A 325 -17.29 1.45 3.84
C MET A 325 -17.75 1.18 2.41
N ARG A 326 -18.07 -0.06 2.12
CA ARG A 326 -18.78 -0.37 0.88
C ARG A 326 -20.24 0.06 1.02
N ALA A 327 -20.76 0.74 0.00
CA ALA A 327 -22.14 1.24 0.01
C ALA A 327 -23.19 0.14 0.17
N ASP A 328 -22.93 -1.04 -0.42
CA ASP A 328 -23.81 -2.21 -0.38
C ASP A 328 -23.78 -2.98 0.96
N MET A 329 -22.87 -2.63 1.87
CA MET A 329 -22.70 -3.29 3.18
C MET A 329 -23.03 -2.39 4.37
N LEU A 330 -23.38 -1.13 4.13
CA LEU A 330 -23.74 -0.22 5.19
C LEU A 330 -25.16 -0.52 5.70
N THR A 331 -25.29 -0.72 7.01
CA THR A 331 -26.56 -0.89 7.70
C THR A 331 -26.87 0.30 8.60
N GLU A 332 -28.13 0.46 9.02
CA GLU A 332 -28.54 1.49 9.96
C GLU A 332 -27.77 1.40 11.28
N GLN A 333 -27.62 0.19 11.82
CA GLN A 333 -26.87 -0.07 13.04
C GLN A 333 -25.42 0.42 12.93
N ILE A 334 -24.72 0.08 11.84
CA ILE A 334 -23.32 0.48 11.63
C ILE A 334 -23.23 2.01 11.45
N ALA A 335 -24.15 2.63 10.69
CA ALA A 335 -24.15 4.07 10.49
C ALA A 335 -24.32 4.82 11.82
N HIS A 336 -25.28 4.41 12.66
CA HIS A 336 -25.50 4.98 13.98
C HIS A 336 -24.29 4.77 14.91
N ALA A 337 -23.70 3.60 14.94
CA ALA A 337 -22.53 3.28 15.76
C ALA A 337 -21.32 4.18 15.39
N LEU A 338 -21.06 4.37 14.09
CA LEU A 338 -20.01 5.27 13.60
C LEU A 338 -20.27 6.73 13.99
N ALA A 339 -21.52 7.20 13.84
CA ALA A 339 -21.90 8.56 14.21
C ALA A 339 -21.78 8.81 15.72
N GLN A 340 -22.20 7.86 16.57
CA GLN A 340 -22.01 7.91 18.02
C GLN A 340 -20.53 7.93 18.41
N SER A 341 -19.67 7.29 17.64
CA SER A 341 -18.20 7.33 17.80
C SER A 341 -17.56 8.63 17.29
N GLY A 342 -18.38 9.62 16.88
CA GLY A 342 -17.93 10.92 16.43
C GLY A 342 -17.50 11.00 14.96
N GLN A 343 -17.78 9.98 14.16
CA GLN A 343 -17.52 10.04 12.72
C GLN A 343 -18.52 10.98 12.05
N ARG A 344 -18.03 12.01 11.35
CA ARG A 344 -18.86 13.06 10.72
C ARG A 344 -18.94 12.93 9.21
N THR A 345 -18.08 12.13 8.63
CA THR A 345 -17.98 11.91 7.18
C THR A 345 -18.19 10.45 6.86
N MET A 346 -19.17 10.15 6.02
CA MET A 346 -19.30 8.83 5.40
C MET A 346 -18.49 8.81 4.11
N THR A 347 -17.59 7.83 4.01
CA THR A 347 -16.73 7.64 2.82
C THR A 347 -17.15 6.40 2.07
N VAL A 348 -17.49 6.57 0.80
CA VAL A 348 -17.93 5.51 -0.11
C VAL A 348 -17.11 5.59 -1.40
N ALA A 349 -16.83 4.44 -2.01
CA ALA A 349 -16.03 4.36 -3.22
C ALA A 349 -16.82 3.72 -4.38
N PRO A 350 -17.64 4.48 -5.14
CA PRO A 350 -18.27 3.98 -6.36
C PRO A 350 -17.27 3.64 -7.47
N GLU A 351 -16.14 4.36 -7.50
CA GLU A 351 -15.02 4.31 -8.45
C GLU A 351 -15.34 4.84 -9.85
N ALA A 352 -16.57 4.64 -10.34
CA ALA A 352 -17.06 5.18 -11.61
C ALA A 352 -18.52 5.65 -11.47
N GLY A 353 -18.89 6.71 -12.21
CA GLY A 353 -20.24 7.26 -12.18
C GLY A 353 -21.20 6.49 -13.09
N SER A 354 -20.76 6.02 -14.26
CA SER A 354 -21.62 5.25 -15.14
C SER A 354 -21.78 3.80 -14.66
N GLU A 355 -22.98 3.25 -14.82
CA GLU A 355 -23.25 1.84 -14.48
C GLU A 355 -22.41 0.90 -15.36
N ARG A 356 -22.22 1.25 -16.63
CA ARG A 356 -21.37 0.52 -17.57
C ARG A 356 -19.96 0.37 -17.02
N MET A 357 -19.36 1.45 -16.55
CA MET A 357 -18.01 1.39 -16.01
C MET A 357 -17.94 0.67 -14.66
N ARG A 358 -18.93 0.83 -13.78
CA ARG A 358 -19.00 0.03 -12.55
C ARG A 358 -19.10 -1.47 -12.82
N ALA A 359 -19.83 -1.87 -13.88
CA ALA A 359 -19.89 -3.25 -14.34
C ALA A 359 -18.54 -3.70 -14.94
N ALA A 360 -17.91 -2.87 -15.81
CA ALA A 360 -16.61 -3.15 -16.40
C ALA A 360 -15.53 -3.43 -15.36
N ILE A 361 -15.45 -2.61 -14.31
CA ILE A 361 -14.47 -2.80 -13.21
C ILE A 361 -14.92 -3.84 -12.17
N ASN A 362 -16.05 -4.48 -12.35
CA ASN A 362 -16.64 -5.45 -11.41
C ASN A 362 -16.80 -4.89 -9.98
N LYS A 363 -17.21 -3.63 -9.85
CA LYS A 363 -17.38 -3.00 -8.53
C LYS A 363 -18.57 -3.58 -7.76
N GLY A 364 -19.65 -3.96 -8.45
CA GLY A 364 -20.86 -4.54 -7.85
C GLY A 364 -21.65 -3.56 -6.98
N ILE A 365 -21.43 -2.24 -7.13
CA ILE A 365 -22.17 -1.18 -6.44
C ILE A 365 -23.07 -0.48 -7.44
N THR A 366 -24.37 -0.41 -7.13
CA THR A 366 -25.35 0.35 -7.90
C THR A 366 -25.46 1.79 -7.38
N GLU A 367 -26.10 2.67 -8.14
CA GLU A 367 -26.40 4.03 -7.70
C GLU A 367 -27.35 4.03 -6.48
N GLU A 368 -28.30 3.07 -6.44
CA GLU A 368 -29.21 2.90 -5.30
C GLU A 368 -28.45 2.55 -4.00
N HIS A 369 -27.41 1.73 -4.06
CA HIS A 369 -26.55 1.48 -2.89
C HIS A 369 -25.90 2.77 -2.38
N VAL A 370 -25.49 3.68 -3.29
CA VAL A 370 -24.94 4.99 -2.90
C VAL A 370 -26.01 5.86 -2.27
N TYR A 371 -27.22 5.93 -2.82
CA TYR A 371 -28.35 6.68 -2.25
C TYR A 371 -28.73 6.18 -0.86
N ASN A 372 -28.84 4.87 -0.68
CA ASN A 372 -29.13 4.26 0.61
C ASN A 372 -28.06 4.63 1.66
N SER A 373 -26.78 4.60 1.27
CA SER A 373 -25.70 5.01 2.19
C SER A 373 -25.78 6.48 2.60
N ILE A 374 -26.28 7.37 1.73
CA ILE A 374 -26.54 8.78 2.04
C ILE A 374 -27.70 8.92 3.03
N GLU A 375 -28.79 8.20 2.81
CA GLU A 375 -29.96 8.21 3.71
C GLU A 375 -29.58 7.72 5.11
N LEU A 376 -28.87 6.59 5.19
CA LEU A 376 -28.40 6.04 6.47
C LEU A 376 -27.42 6.98 7.18
N ALA A 377 -26.49 7.59 6.45
CA ALA A 377 -25.57 8.57 7.01
C ALA A 377 -26.28 9.82 7.54
N ALA A 378 -27.27 10.33 6.79
CA ALA A 378 -28.08 11.49 7.20
C ALA A 378 -28.95 11.17 8.42
N ALA A 379 -29.62 10.02 8.45
CA ALA A 379 -30.42 9.56 9.58
C ALA A 379 -29.56 9.40 10.86
N ALA A 380 -28.32 8.93 10.72
CA ALA A 380 -27.36 8.84 11.81
C ALA A 380 -26.76 10.20 12.23
N GLY A 381 -27.03 11.29 11.51
CA GLY A 381 -26.53 12.63 11.83
C GLY A 381 -25.14 12.96 11.27
N MET A 382 -24.61 12.14 10.36
CA MET A 382 -23.38 12.46 9.64
C MET A 382 -23.61 13.58 8.64
N ARG A 383 -22.69 14.56 8.62
CA ARG A 383 -22.88 15.76 7.80
C ARG A 383 -22.26 15.66 6.42
N ASN A 384 -21.08 15.07 6.31
CA ASN A 384 -20.31 15.07 5.07
C ASN A 384 -20.34 13.71 4.39
N ILE A 385 -20.33 13.72 3.07
CA ILE A 385 -20.16 12.53 2.24
C ILE A 385 -18.86 12.70 1.44
N LYS A 386 -18.03 11.66 1.39
CA LYS A 386 -16.85 11.61 0.53
C LYS A 386 -16.97 10.46 -0.43
N LEU A 387 -16.85 10.76 -1.72
CA LEU A 387 -16.89 9.76 -2.79
C LEU A 387 -15.53 9.67 -3.47
N TYR A 388 -15.08 8.44 -3.73
CA TYR A 388 -13.89 8.16 -4.53
C TYR A 388 -14.26 7.77 -5.96
N TYR A 389 -13.55 8.37 -6.92
CA TYR A 389 -13.65 8.04 -8.34
C TYR A 389 -12.27 7.90 -8.97
N MET A 390 -12.20 7.09 -10.02
CA MET A 390 -11.05 6.99 -10.92
C MET A 390 -11.44 7.47 -12.31
N ILE A 391 -10.51 8.10 -13.00
CA ILE A 391 -10.63 8.50 -14.41
C ILE A 391 -9.52 7.84 -15.23
N GLY A 392 -9.84 7.43 -16.44
CA GLY A 392 -8.91 6.75 -17.34
C GLY A 392 -8.95 5.22 -17.19
N LEU A 393 -10.05 4.68 -16.72
CA LEU A 393 -10.27 3.24 -16.68
C LEU A 393 -10.28 2.64 -18.08
N PRO A 394 -9.81 1.38 -18.26
CA PRO A 394 -9.88 0.71 -19.55
C PRO A 394 -11.30 0.68 -20.11
N GLY A 395 -11.46 1.07 -21.37
CA GLY A 395 -12.75 1.16 -22.04
C GLY A 395 -13.65 2.32 -21.64
N GLU A 396 -13.16 3.28 -20.82
CA GLU A 396 -13.91 4.47 -20.42
C GLU A 396 -14.00 5.46 -21.57
N GLU A 397 -15.16 6.06 -21.77
CA GLU A 397 -15.46 7.08 -22.78
C GLU A 397 -15.79 8.43 -22.13
N ASP A 398 -15.84 9.51 -22.94
CA ASP A 398 -16.16 10.84 -22.42
C ASP A 398 -17.59 10.92 -21.86
N GLU A 399 -18.50 10.14 -22.42
CA GLU A 399 -19.89 9.98 -21.99
C GLU A 399 -19.98 9.41 -20.57
N ASP A 400 -19.06 8.52 -20.18
CA ASP A 400 -18.99 8.00 -18.80
C ASP A 400 -18.60 9.09 -17.80
N ILE A 401 -17.76 10.06 -18.23
CA ILE A 401 -17.40 11.20 -17.40
C ILE A 401 -18.57 12.17 -17.27
N VAL A 402 -19.33 12.40 -18.36
CA VAL A 402 -20.56 13.19 -18.29
C VAL A 402 -21.55 12.54 -17.33
N GLU A 403 -21.74 11.22 -17.41
CA GLU A 403 -22.59 10.47 -16.48
C GLU A 403 -22.06 10.52 -15.04
N THR A 404 -20.74 10.55 -14.84
CA THR A 404 -20.14 10.75 -13.53
C THR A 404 -20.52 12.12 -12.96
N VAL A 405 -20.50 13.18 -13.78
CA VAL A 405 -20.99 14.53 -13.37
C VAL A 405 -22.46 14.47 -12.95
N GLU A 406 -23.30 13.84 -13.77
CA GLU A 406 -24.75 13.76 -13.50
C GLU A 406 -25.05 12.91 -12.26
N MET A 407 -24.35 11.78 -12.06
CA MET A 407 -24.46 11.00 -10.82
C MET A 407 -24.09 11.83 -9.59
N ILE A 408 -22.99 12.59 -9.64
CA ILE A 408 -22.57 13.45 -8.51
C ILE A 408 -23.65 14.52 -8.20
N LYS A 409 -24.26 15.11 -9.23
CA LYS A 409 -25.37 16.06 -9.06
C LYS A 409 -26.60 15.39 -8.42
N ARG A 410 -26.96 14.19 -8.87
CA ARG A 410 -28.07 13.41 -8.27
C ARG A 410 -27.78 13.06 -6.82
N VAL A 411 -26.52 12.69 -6.49
CA VAL A 411 -26.06 12.49 -5.10
C VAL A 411 -26.23 13.76 -4.28
N ARG A 412 -25.84 14.92 -4.79
CA ARG A 412 -26.02 16.20 -4.09
C ARG A 412 -27.51 16.50 -3.88
N ALA A 413 -28.32 16.32 -4.90
CA ALA A 413 -29.77 16.50 -4.80
C ALA A 413 -30.40 15.55 -3.75
N LYS A 414 -29.95 14.29 -3.69
CA LYS A 414 -30.37 13.31 -2.68
C LYS A 414 -30.01 13.78 -1.26
N MET A 415 -28.78 14.28 -1.06
CA MET A 415 -28.37 14.86 0.22
C MET A 415 -29.28 16.03 0.62
N ASP A 416 -29.59 16.92 -0.32
CA ASP A 416 -30.48 18.07 -0.06
C ASP A 416 -31.91 17.61 0.27
N ALA A 417 -32.43 16.60 -0.43
CA ALA A 417 -33.77 16.04 -0.19
C ALA A 417 -33.93 15.43 1.20
N VAL A 418 -32.89 14.79 1.75
CA VAL A 418 -32.88 14.29 3.14
C VAL A 418 -32.48 15.35 4.17
N GLY A 419 -32.40 16.63 3.77
CA GLY A 419 -32.04 17.74 4.66
C GLY A 419 -30.55 17.83 5.04
N ASN A 420 -29.68 17.04 4.42
CA ASN A 420 -28.25 17.05 4.70
C ASN A 420 -27.56 18.24 3.99
N LYS A 421 -27.20 19.26 4.74
CA LYS A 421 -26.54 20.48 4.27
C LYS A 421 -25.01 20.45 4.33
N GLY A 422 -24.42 19.29 4.56
CA GLY A 422 -22.97 19.11 4.61
C GLY A 422 -22.29 19.17 3.25
N GLU A 423 -20.98 19.03 3.25
CA GLU A 423 -20.18 19.00 2.03
C GLU A 423 -20.23 17.60 1.37
N LEU A 424 -20.25 17.60 0.04
CA LEU A 424 -19.97 16.44 -0.80
C LEU A 424 -18.54 16.59 -1.33
N VAL A 425 -17.63 15.77 -0.82
CA VAL A 425 -16.23 15.77 -1.25
C VAL A 425 -16.04 14.68 -2.30
N ILE A 426 -15.54 15.05 -3.46
CA ILE A 426 -15.23 14.15 -4.56
C ILE A 426 -13.71 14.03 -4.66
N SER A 427 -13.16 12.86 -4.36
CA SER A 427 -11.73 12.55 -4.55
C SER A 427 -11.57 11.77 -5.85
N VAL A 428 -10.81 12.33 -6.78
CA VAL A 428 -10.70 11.79 -8.14
C VAL A 428 -9.23 11.61 -8.52
N ASN A 429 -8.85 10.37 -8.84
CA ASN A 429 -7.49 10.04 -9.21
C ASN A 429 -7.44 9.46 -10.62
N GLY A 430 -6.28 9.58 -11.29
CA GLY A 430 -6.02 8.84 -12.51
C GLY A 430 -5.87 7.34 -12.21
N PHE A 431 -6.49 6.50 -13.03
CA PHE A 431 -6.27 5.06 -12.93
C PHE A 431 -4.83 4.70 -13.29
N VAL A 432 -4.17 3.91 -12.45
CA VAL A 432 -2.82 3.36 -12.69
C VAL A 432 -2.92 1.84 -12.79
N PRO A 433 -2.56 1.23 -13.93
CA PRO A 433 -2.56 -0.22 -14.08
C PRO A 433 -1.52 -0.85 -13.15
N LYS A 434 -1.91 -1.94 -12.47
CA LYS A 434 -1.08 -2.62 -11.47
C LYS A 434 -0.79 -4.07 -11.86
N PRO A 435 0.42 -4.57 -11.60
CA PRO A 435 0.78 -5.97 -11.75
C PRO A 435 -0.20 -6.91 -11.04
N PHE A 436 -0.33 -8.13 -11.57
CA PHE A 436 -1.23 -9.18 -11.05
C PHE A 436 -2.71 -8.79 -10.92
N THR A 437 -3.15 -7.74 -11.62
CA THR A 437 -4.58 -7.44 -11.80
C THR A 437 -5.01 -7.76 -13.24
N PRO A 438 -6.30 -7.93 -13.53
CA PRO A 438 -6.79 -8.04 -14.91
C PRO A 438 -6.34 -6.89 -15.81
N TYR A 439 -6.10 -5.72 -15.24
CA TYR A 439 -5.64 -4.53 -15.97
C TYR A 439 -4.12 -4.37 -16.03
N GLN A 440 -3.33 -5.37 -15.67
CA GLN A 440 -1.85 -5.30 -15.75
C GLN A 440 -1.33 -5.06 -17.17
N TRP A 441 -2.09 -5.46 -18.19
CA TRP A 441 -1.76 -5.28 -19.60
C TRP A 441 -2.30 -3.96 -20.17
N ALA A 442 -3.29 -3.36 -19.51
CA ALA A 442 -3.91 -2.11 -19.99
C ALA A 442 -2.91 -0.94 -19.94
N PRO A 443 -2.99 0.00 -20.88
CA PRO A 443 -2.24 1.22 -20.84
C PRO A 443 -2.75 2.16 -19.74
N LEU A 444 -1.89 3.09 -19.29
CA LEU A 444 -2.40 4.33 -18.71
C LEU A 444 -3.20 5.07 -19.79
N CYS A 445 -4.35 5.60 -19.45
CA CYS A 445 -5.10 6.44 -20.39
C CYS A 445 -4.25 7.63 -20.85
N ASN A 446 -4.27 7.91 -22.14
CA ASN A 446 -3.49 9.00 -22.74
C ASN A 446 -3.64 10.31 -21.95
N VAL A 447 -2.52 10.96 -21.65
CA VAL A 447 -2.46 12.15 -20.78
C VAL A 447 -3.33 13.30 -21.31
N ARG A 448 -3.47 13.47 -22.63
CA ARG A 448 -4.33 14.50 -23.21
C ARG A 448 -5.81 14.17 -22.93
N THR A 449 -6.19 12.90 -23.07
CA THR A 449 -7.53 12.40 -22.76
C THR A 449 -7.82 12.54 -21.28
N LEU A 450 -6.90 12.17 -20.38
CA LEU A 450 -7.04 12.40 -18.95
C LEU A 450 -7.29 13.88 -18.64
N LYS A 451 -6.47 14.79 -19.16
CA LYS A 451 -6.66 16.24 -18.99
C LYS A 451 -8.03 16.71 -19.46
N LYS A 452 -8.49 16.22 -20.62
CA LYS A 452 -9.83 16.51 -21.17
C LYS A 452 -10.91 16.05 -20.20
N ARG A 453 -10.84 14.81 -19.72
CA ARG A 453 -11.82 14.21 -18.81
C ARG A 453 -11.87 14.88 -17.44
N PHE A 454 -10.72 15.19 -16.84
CA PHE A 454 -10.65 16.00 -15.62
C PHE A 454 -11.30 17.38 -15.81
N LYS A 455 -11.11 17.98 -16.99
CA LYS A 455 -11.76 19.25 -17.32
C LYS A 455 -13.28 19.11 -17.46
N ILE A 456 -13.78 18.07 -18.15
CA ILE A 456 -15.22 17.79 -18.24
C ILE A 456 -15.83 17.70 -16.84
N LEU A 457 -15.22 16.91 -15.95
CA LEU A 457 -15.68 16.76 -14.59
C LEU A 457 -15.66 18.10 -13.82
N GLY A 458 -14.55 18.83 -13.87
CA GLY A 458 -14.40 20.11 -13.18
C GLY A 458 -15.37 21.16 -13.68
N ASP A 459 -15.52 21.32 -15.00
CA ASP A 459 -16.45 22.29 -15.61
C ASP A 459 -17.91 21.92 -15.30
N GLY A 460 -18.24 20.62 -15.29
CA GLY A 460 -19.57 20.11 -14.98
C GLY A 460 -20.01 20.35 -13.52
N LEU A 461 -19.04 20.38 -12.59
CA LEU A 461 -19.29 20.58 -11.16
C LEU A 461 -19.05 22.01 -10.68
N LYS A 462 -18.44 22.89 -11.49
CA LYS A 462 -17.99 24.24 -11.09
C LYS A 462 -19.11 25.13 -10.50
N LYS A 463 -20.35 24.94 -10.94
CA LYS A 463 -21.50 25.75 -10.49
C LYS A 463 -22.25 25.12 -9.32
N GLU A 464 -21.91 23.89 -8.95
CA GLU A 464 -22.61 23.16 -7.91
C GLU A 464 -22.14 23.62 -6.52
N LYS A 465 -23.11 23.97 -5.69
CA LYS A 465 -22.83 24.41 -4.31
C LYS A 465 -22.56 23.22 -3.41
N ARG A 466 -21.61 23.36 -2.47
CA ARG A 466 -21.24 22.36 -1.46
C ARG A 466 -20.68 21.06 -2.07
N ILE A 467 -20.14 21.13 -3.29
CA ILE A 467 -19.32 20.08 -3.87
C ILE A 467 -17.87 20.57 -3.88
N LYS A 468 -16.96 19.78 -3.31
CA LYS A 468 -15.52 20.02 -3.32
C LYS A 468 -14.84 18.89 -4.05
N MET A 469 -14.09 19.22 -5.09
CA MET A 469 -13.29 18.24 -5.81
C MET A 469 -11.82 18.31 -5.36
N ILE A 470 -11.22 17.13 -5.12
CA ILE A 470 -9.81 16.94 -4.80
C ILE A 470 -9.24 16.00 -5.87
N THR A 471 -8.10 16.35 -6.46
CA THR A 471 -7.45 15.58 -7.51
C THR A 471 -5.97 15.44 -7.23
N GLU A 472 -5.39 14.31 -7.62
CA GLU A 472 -3.94 14.12 -7.64
C GLU A 472 -3.29 14.69 -8.90
N SER A 473 -1.97 14.76 -8.88
CA SER A 473 -1.17 15.26 -9.99
C SER A 473 -1.09 14.23 -11.12
N LEU A 474 -1.52 14.60 -12.33
CA LEU A 474 -1.36 13.74 -13.52
C LEU A 474 0.12 13.43 -13.85
N LYS A 475 1.05 14.31 -13.45
CA LYS A 475 2.48 14.04 -13.61
C LYS A 475 2.91 12.88 -12.72
N GLU A 476 2.42 12.83 -11.48
CA GLU A 476 2.68 11.75 -10.53
C GLU A 476 2.01 10.46 -10.99
N THR A 477 0.79 10.52 -11.54
CA THR A 477 0.09 9.37 -12.13
C THR A 477 0.94 8.70 -13.23
N VAL A 478 1.58 9.49 -14.12
CA VAL A 478 2.49 8.96 -15.16
C VAL A 478 3.71 8.28 -14.52
N VAL A 479 4.40 8.97 -13.60
CA VAL A 479 5.58 8.42 -12.93
C VAL A 479 5.23 7.14 -12.16
N GLN A 480 4.12 7.15 -11.44
CA GLN A 480 3.64 5.97 -10.72
C GLN A 480 3.36 4.79 -11.67
N SER A 481 2.77 5.04 -12.85
CA SER A 481 2.53 3.99 -13.85
C SER A 481 3.82 3.39 -14.39
N VAL A 482 4.82 4.24 -14.67
CA VAL A 482 6.16 3.81 -15.11
C VAL A 482 6.84 2.94 -14.03
N LEU A 483 6.80 3.37 -12.77
CA LEU A 483 7.39 2.63 -11.66
C LEU A 483 6.65 1.33 -11.37
N ALA A 484 5.32 1.34 -11.39
CA ALA A 484 4.50 0.16 -11.08
C ALA A 484 4.73 -1.00 -12.06
N ARG A 485 4.97 -0.70 -13.35
CA ARG A 485 5.17 -1.70 -14.42
C ARG A 485 6.61 -1.75 -14.95
N GLY A 486 7.53 -1.01 -14.30
CA GLY A 486 8.91 -0.87 -14.72
C GLY A 486 9.74 -2.15 -14.59
N SER A 487 10.75 -2.27 -15.44
CA SER A 487 11.82 -3.25 -15.34
C SER A 487 13.03 -2.69 -14.59
N ARG A 488 14.12 -3.45 -14.49
CA ARG A 488 15.40 -2.98 -13.92
C ARG A 488 15.96 -1.73 -14.63
N ARG A 489 15.69 -1.56 -15.93
CA ARG A 489 16.10 -0.35 -16.67
C ARG A 489 15.48 0.92 -16.08
N ILE A 490 14.22 0.84 -15.67
CA ILE A 490 13.56 1.97 -14.99
C ILE A 490 14.20 2.23 -13.63
N GLY A 491 14.62 1.16 -12.92
CA GLY A 491 15.37 1.27 -11.67
C GLY A 491 16.72 1.95 -11.84
N GLU A 492 17.46 1.62 -12.92
CA GLU A 492 18.72 2.27 -13.25
C GLU A 492 18.54 3.79 -13.55
N ALA A 493 17.49 4.13 -14.32
CA ALA A 493 17.14 5.53 -14.57
C ALA A 493 16.72 6.26 -13.28
N LEU A 494 16.01 5.58 -12.36
CA LEU A 494 15.65 6.14 -11.06
C LEU A 494 16.89 6.42 -10.19
N LEU A 495 17.82 5.49 -10.10
CA LEU A 495 19.08 5.66 -9.38
C LEU A 495 19.89 6.84 -9.94
N LYS A 496 20.02 6.91 -11.25
CA LYS A 496 20.70 8.02 -11.93
C LYS A 496 20.00 9.35 -11.64
N ALA A 497 18.68 9.40 -11.73
CA ALA A 497 17.91 10.60 -11.44
C ALA A 497 18.15 11.09 -10.01
N HIS A 498 18.14 10.17 -9.04
CA HIS A 498 18.43 10.48 -7.65
C HIS A 498 19.84 11.05 -7.45
N VAL A 499 20.87 10.36 -7.94
CA VAL A 499 22.28 10.76 -7.80
C VAL A 499 22.56 12.12 -8.46
N GLU A 500 21.93 12.41 -9.61
CA GLU A 500 22.08 13.67 -10.34
C GLU A 500 21.14 14.79 -9.82
N GLY A 501 20.26 14.51 -8.85
CA GLY A 501 19.28 15.48 -8.34
C GLY A 501 18.26 15.93 -9.40
N ARG A 502 17.87 15.05 -10.28
CA ARG A 502 17.00 15.28 -11.44
C ARG A 502 15.71 14.49 -11.34
N SER A 503 14.69 14.86 -12.12
CA SER A 503 13.48 14.05 -12.19
C SER A 503 13.67 12.79 -13.04
N LEU A 504 13.03 11.68 -12.68
CA LEU A 504 13.03 10.44 -13.47
C LEU A 504 12.63 10.70 -14.94
N LYS A 505 11.64 11.55 -15.19
CA LYS A 505 11.19 11.91 -16.55
C LYS A 505 12.30 12.56 -17.38
N GLN A 506 13.17 13.39 -16.78
CA GLN A 506 14.31 14.01 -17.48
C GLN A 506 15.37 12.97 -17.86
N VAL A 507 15.70 12.07 -16.94
CA VAL A 507 16.70 11.03 -17.18
C VAL A 507 16.20 10.04 -18.24
N LEU A 508 14.96 9.58 -18.15
CA LEU A 508 14.36 8.71 -19.18
C LEU A 508 14.44 9.34 -20.57
N LYS A 509 14.11 10.62 -20.70
CA LYS A 509 14.16 11.32 -21.99
C LYS A 509 15.58 11.36 -22.58
N GLU A 510 16.61 11.53 -21.77
CA GLU A 510 18.00 11.50 -22.23
C GLU A 510 18.46 10.11 -22.67
N GLU A 511 17.86 9.07 -22.08
CA GLU A 511 18.11 7.68 -22.45
C GLU A 511 17.26 7.21 -23.65
N GLY A 512 16.58 8.17 -24.32
CA GLY A 512 15.72 7.90 -25.48
C GLY A 512 14.37 7.26 -25.13
N LEU A 513 13.96 7.32 -23.84
CA LEU A 513 12.69 6.81 -23.37
C LEU A 513 11.74 7.95 -23.01
N ASP A 514 10.49 7.88 -23.44
CA ASP A 514 9.45 8.83 -23.03
C ASP A 514 8.58 8.22 -21.91
N ALA A 515 8.47 8.93 -20.79
CA ALA A 515 7.71 8.44 -19.65
C ALA A 515 6.20 8.32 -19.94
N GLU A 516 5.64 9.18 -20.80
CA GLU A 516 4.24 9.11 -21.22
C GLU A 516 4.03 7.90 -22.14
N GLU A 517 4.93 7.67 -23.11
CA GLU A 517 4.88 6.50 -23.99
C GLU A 517 5.01 5.20 -23.23
N LEU A 518 5.94 5.11 -22.26
CA LEU A 518 6.09 3.93 -21.38
C LEU A 518 4.84 3.67 -20.54
N ALA A 519 4.21 4.71 -20.01
CA ALA A 519 3.00 4.59 -19.22
C ALA A 519 1.77 4.23 -20.07
N GLU A 520 1.66 4.84 -21.27
CA GLU A 520 0.55 4.67 -22.21
C GLU A 520 0.67 3.41 -23.08
N ARG A 521 1.77 2.68 -22.95
CA ARG A 521 2.00 1.44 -23.71
C ARG A 521 1.07 0.33 -23.23
N GLU A 522 0.30 -0.22 -24.18
CA GLU A 522 -0.46 -1.45 -23.97
C GLU A 522 0.46 -2.66 -24.04
N LEU A 523 0.34 -3.55 -23.05
CA LEU A 523 1.07 -4.81 -23.02
C LEU A 523 0.16 -5.93 -23.57
N GLN A 524 0.76 -6.88 -24.28
CA GLN A 524 -0.02 -7.98 -24.86
C GLN A 524 -0.18 -9.13 -23.84
N VAL A 525 -1.36 -9.77 -23.83
CA VAL A 525 -1.55 -10.99 -23.05
C VAL A 525 -0.61 -12.08 -23.58
N GLY A 526 0.19 -12.63 -22.66
CA GLY A 526 1.19 -13.66 -22.98
C GLY A 526 2.59 -13.13 -23.29
N GLN A 527 2.80 -11.81 -23.44
CA GLN A 527 4.16 -11.27 -23.51
C GLN A 527 4.88 -11.39 -22.17
N PRO A 528 6.22 -11.49 -22.15
CA PRO A 528 7.00 -11.46 -20.92
C PRO A 528 6.79 -10.16 -20.12
N LEU A 529 6.62 -10.30 -18.79
CA LEU A 529 6.42 -9.18 -17.89
C LEU A 529 7.52 -9.18 -16.80
N PRO A 530 8.04 -8.02 -16.39
CA PRO A 530 9.13 -7.94 -15.40
C PRO A 530 8.85 -8.68 -14.09
N TRP A 531 7.59 -8.75 -13.65
CA TRP A 531 7.16 -9.39 -12.39
C TRP A 531 6.72 -10.85 -12.53
N GLN A 532 6.79 -11.46 -13.70
CA GLN A 532 6.22 -12.81 -13.93
C GLN A 532 7.00 -13.94 -13.25
N HIS A 533 8.21 -13.66 -12.73
CA HIS A 533 8.98 -14.60 -11.91
C HIS A 533 8.38 -14.79 -10.50
N LEU A 534 7.45 -13.92 -10.10
CA LEU A 534 6.70 -14.05 -8.86
C LEU A 534 5.44 -14.88 -9.07
N ASP A 535 5.06 -15.68 -8.07
CA ASP A 535 3.83 -16.45 -8.07
C ASP A 535 2.89 -15.97 -6.96
N MET A 536 1.82 -15.27 -7.36
CA MET A 536 0.77 -14.80 -6.45
C MET A 536 -0.31 -15.86 -6.17
N GLY A 537 -0.21 -17.05 -6.76
CA GLY A 537 -1.24 -18.08 -6.75
C GLY A 537 -2.44 -17.79 -7.68
N VAL A 538 -2.51 -16.59 -8.27
CA VAL A 538 -3.53 -16.24 -9.27
C VAL A 538 -2.98 -16.54 -10.66
N THR A 539 -3.74 -17.34 -11.45
CA THR A 539 -3.26 -17.73 -12.77
C THR A 539 -3.40 -16.62 -13.80
N GLN A 540 -2.50 -16.59 -14.79
CA GLN A 540 -2.54 -15.59 -15.87
C GLN A 540 -3.79 -15.77 -16.75
N GLU A 541 -4.23 -17.01 -16.97
CA GLU A 541 -5.46 -17.32 -17.71
C GLU A 541 -6.70 -16.73 -17.03
N TYR A 542 -6.74 -16.76 -15.69
CA TYR A 542 -7.81 -16.12 -14.95
C TYR A 542 -7.80 -14.61 -15.10
N LEU A 543 -6.62 -13.98 -15.01
CA LEU A 543 -6.49 -12.52 -15.19
C LEU A 543 -6.91 -12.11 -16.61
N ALA A 544 -6.50 -12.86 -17.64
CA ALA A 544 -6.88 -12.63 -19.03
C ALA A 544 -8.41 -12.80 -19.25
N ALA A 545 -9.00 -13.84 -18.66
CA ALA A 545 -10.44 -14.05 -18.72
C ALA A 545 -11.23 -12.91 -18.02
N GLU A 546 -10.72 -12.37 -16.92
CA GLU A 546 -11.33 -11.22 -16.24
C GLU A 546 -11.17 -9.92 -17.06
N LEU A 547 -10.06 -9.75 -17.80
CA LEU A 547 -9.89 -8.65 -18.74
C LEU A 547 -10.97 -8.70 -19.83
N GLN A 548 -11.19 -9.85 -20.47
CA GLN A 548 -12.26 -10.04 -21.46
C GLN A 548 -13.68 -9.82 -20.89
N ARG A 549 -13.90 -10.24 -19.63
CA ARG A 549 -15.17 -9.98 -18.94
C ARG A 549 -15.39 -8.50 -18.67
N SER A 550 -14.32 -7.73 -18.48
CA SER A 550 -14.40 -6.28 -18.33
C SER A 550 -15.02 -5.61 -19.54
N GLU A 551 -14.60 -5.99 -20.76
CA GLU A 551 -15.11 -5.44 -22.01
C GLU A 551 -16.61 -5.62 -22.18
N SER A 552 -17.13 -6.77 -21.74
CA SER A 552 -18.56 -7.10 -21.79
C SER A 552 -19.35 -6.69 -20.55
N GLY A 553 -18.72 -6.09 -19.54
CA GLY A 553 -19.35 -5.76 -18.25
C GLY A 553 -19.85 -6.98 -17.47
N LYS A 554 -19.37 -8.19 -17.79
CA LYS A 554 -19.84 -9.43 -17.18
C LYS A 554 -19.42 -9.53 -15.71
N PHE A 555 -20.39 -9.70 -14.82
CA PHE A 555 -20.17 -9.79 -13.39
C PHE A 555 -19.42 -11.07 -12.97
N THR A 556 -18.48 -10.92 -12.05
CA THR A 556 -17.78 -12.01 -11.37
C THR A 556 -18.14 -11.97 -9.89
N PRO A 557 -18.83 -12.99 -9.34
CA PRO A 557 -19.24 -13.00 -7.94
C PRO A 557 -18.05 -13.10 -6.99
N MET A 558 -18.22 -12.64 -5.76
CA MET A 558 -17.19 -12.71 -4.71
C MET A 558 -16.75 -14.15 -4.39
N CYS A 559 -15.62 -14.29 -3.70
CA CYS A 559 -15.15 -15.57 -3.19
C CYS A 559 -16.18 -16.20 -2.24
N PHE A 560 -16.25 -17.52 -2.27
CA PHE A 560 -17.02 -18.34 -1.33
C PHE A 560 -16.19 -19.59 -0.96
N ASP A 561 -16.57 -20.30 0.07
CA ASP A 561 -15.86 -21.50 0.50
C ASP A 561 -15.89 -22.57 -0.60
N GLY A 562 -14.70 -23.13 -0.91
CA GLY A 562 -14.52 -24.07 -2.02
C GLY A 562 -14.38 -23.44 -3.39
N CYS A 563 -14.32 -22.12 -3.51
CA CYS A 563 -14.05 -21.43 -4.78
C CYS A 563 -12.64 -21.74 -5.31
N ARG A 564 -12.56 -22.22 -6.58
CA ARG A 564 -11.28 -22.57 -7.26
C ARG A 564 -11.01 -21.74 -8.52
N ARG A 565 -11.73 -20.64 -8.72
CA ARG A 565 -11.71 -19.90 -10.01
C ARG A 565 -10.35 -19.30 -10.35
N CYS A 566 -9.72 -18.61 -9.40
CA CYS A 566 -8.49 -17.85 -9.67
C CYS A 566 -7.20 -18.63 -9.52
N GLY A 567 -7.23 -19.84 -8.93
CA GLY A 567 -6.04 -20.65 -8.69
C GLY A 567 -5.55 -20.68 -7.23
N VAL A 568 -5.76 -19.61 -6.46
CA VAL A 568 -5.23 -19.46 -5.08
C VAL A 568 -5.67 -20.57 -4.12
N CYS A 569 -6.86 -21.14 -4.29
CA CYS A 569 -7.45 -22.16 -3.41
C CYS A 569 -7.43 -23.56 -4.05
N ARG A 570 -6.42 -23.88 -4.86
CA ARG A 570 -6.29 -25.19 -5.53
C ARG A 570 -5.63 -26.27 -4.67
N GLU A 571 -5.20 -25.95 -3.47
CA GLU A 571 -4.67 -26.90 -2.49
C GLU A 571 -5.77 -27.68 -1.76
#